data_fb43c6f7bb00a9c5bcac00096f089111
#
_entry.id   fb43c6f7bb00a9c5bcac00096f089111
#
_cell.length_a   1.000
_cell.length_b   1.000
_cell.length_c   1.000
_cell.angle_alpha   90.00
_cell.angle_beta   90.00
_cell.angle_gamma   90.00
#
_symmetry.space_group_name_H-M   'P 1'
#
loop_
_entity.id
_entity.type
_entity.pdbx_description
1 polymer ?
#
loop_
_entity_poly.entity_id
_entity_poly.type
_entity_poly.pdbx_seq_one_letter_code
_entity_poly.pdbx_strand_id
1 'polypeptide(L)'
;PMSRGLGDVYKRQVPFCGSLIEDELEETNEERKLRDESRKILEIDDLSVTATCVRVPVYTGHSLAITAGFQNPITAQRVKDILSNVSAVVLEDIPTPLKSAGVDPTFVGRIRPDTVLENGINLFLSGDNLRKGAALNAIQIAELLLS
;
A
#
# COMPACT_ATOMS: atom_id res chain seq x y z
N PRO A 1 -15.27 -12.95 28.44
CA PRO A 1 -13.90 -13.16 27.90
C PRO A 1 -13.70 -12.69 26.46
N MET A 2 -14.70 -12.86 25.59
CA MET A 2 -14.60 -12.38 24.17
C MET A 2 -14.46 -10.85 24.04
N SER A 3 -15.00 -10.09 24.97
CA SER A 3 -14.89 -8.62 24.96
C SER A 3 -13.47 -8.11 25.25
N ARG A 4 -12.64 -8.89 25.96
CA ARG A 4 -11.26 -8.51 26.25
C ARG A 4 -10.36 -8.56 25.00
N GLY A 5 -10.51 -9.57 24.18
CA GLY A 5 -9.71 -9.70 22.94
C GLY A 5 -10.03 -8.60 21.92
N LEU A 6 -11.30 -8.32 21.69
CA LEU A 6 -11.74 -7.24 20.79
C LEU A 6 -11.37 -5.85 21.35
N GLY A 7 -11.50 -5.65 22.66
CA GLY A 7 -11.14 -4.39 23.32
C GLY A 7 -9.64 -4.09 23.23
N ASP A 8 -8.78 -5.11 23.33
CA ASP A 8 -7.33 -4.93 23.20
C ASP A 8 -6.89 -4.70 21.75
N VAL A 9 -7.52 -5.33 20.78
CA VAL A 9 -7.28 -5.06 19.35
C VAL A 9 -7.72 -3.65 19.00
N TYR A 10 -8.89 -3.23 19.46
CA TYR A 10 -9.42 -1.89 19.24
C TYR A 10 -8.53 -0.79 19.85
N LYS A 11 -7.91 -1.03 20.98
CA LYS A 11 -7.02 -0.09 21.68
C LYS A 11 -5.60 -0.03 21.08
N ARG A 12 -5.26 -0.89 20.13
CA ARG A 12 -3.91 -1.02 19.56
C ARG A 12 -3.74 -0.39 18.17
N GLN A 13 -4.73 0.34 17.71
CA GLN A 13 -4.61 1.14 16.50
C GLN A 13 -4.03 2.50 16.88
N VAL A 14 -2.85 2.84 16.34
CA VAL A 14 -2.15 4.10 16.63
C VAL A 14 -1.91 4.82 15.31
N PRO A 15 -2.55 5.99 15.06
CA PRO A 15 -2.38 6.76 13.82
C PRO A 15 -1.07 7.56 13.87
N PHE A 16 0.04 6.85 14.08
CA PHE A 16 1.38 7.42 14.18
C PHE A 16 2.42 6.33 13.91
N CYS A 17 3.36 6.59 13.02
CA CYS A 17 4.45 5.67 12.70
C CYS A 17 5.73 6.45 12.45
N GLY A 18 6.80 6.07 13.14
CA GLY A 18 8.09 6.75 13.03
C GLY A 18 8.25 7.91 14.01
N SER A 19 8.87 8.98 13.56
CA SER A 19 9.14 10.22 14.34
C SER A 19 8.50 11.41 13.65
N LEU A 20 7.95 12.33 14.43
CA LEU A 20 7.44 13.59 13.91
C LEU A 20 8.57 14.40 13.30
N ILE A 21 8.31 15.04 12.17
CA ILE A 21 9.24 15.99 11.57
C ILE A 21 8.79 17.38 12.02
N GLU A 22 9.72 18.14 12.55
CA GLU A 22 9.47 19.51 13.00
C GLU A 22 9.45 20.47 11.80
N ASP A 23 8.35 20.46 11.06
CA ASP A 23 8.06 21.39 9.98
C ASP A 23 6.57 21.78 9.95
N GLU A 24 6.20 22.62 8.98
CA GLU A 24 4.82 23.13 8.85
C GLU A 24 3.78 22.07 8.48
N LEU A 25 4.20 20.90 7.99
CA LEU A 25 3.31 19.83 7.55
C LEU A 25 2.95 18.85 8.68
N GLU A 26 3.71 18.87 9.78
CA GLU A 26 3.52 17.97 10.93
C GLU A 26 3.45 16.48 10.56
N GLU A 27 4.12 16.10 9.46
CA GLU A 27 4.18 14.72 9.00
C GLU A 27 5.15 13.88 9.84
N THR A 28 4.92 12.59 9.91
CA THR A 28 5.96 11.67 10.37
C THR A 28 6.97 11.40 9.24
N ASN A 29 8.15 10.93 9.61
CA ASN A 29 9.18 10.55 8.64
C ASN A 29 8.71 9.43 7.69
N GLU A 30 7.82 8.53 8.12
CA GLU A 30 7.25 7.49 7.28
C GLU A 30 6.24 8.07 6.27
N GLU A 31 5.43 9.05 6.66
CA GLU A 31 4.49 9.74 5.77
C GLU A 31 5.22 10.55 4.70
N ARG A 32 6.26 11.29 5.09
CA ARG A 32 7.13 12.01 4.16
C ARG A 32 7.81 11.06 3.19
N LYS A 33 8.34 9.96 3.69
CA LYS A 33 8.98 8.93 2.89
C LYS A 33 8.04 8.35 1.82
N LEU A 34 6.78 8.05 2.15
CA LEU A 34 5.79 7.61 1.18
C LEU A 34 5.60 8.63 0.05
N ARG A 35 5.50 9.91 0.36
CA ARG A 35 5.39 10.97 -0.64
C ARG A 35 6.63 11.05 -1.54
N ASP A 36 7.79 11.18 -0.93
CA ASP A 36 9.02 11.48 -1.65
C ASP A 36 9.52 10.27 -2.46
N GLU A 37 9.38 9.05 -1.91
CA GLU A 37 9.71 7.82 -2.63
C GLU A 37 8.71 7.52 -3.76
N SER A 38 7.42 7.79 -3.58
CA SER A 38 6.44 7.66 -4.67
C SER A 38 6.78 8.55 -5.86
N ARG A 39 7.14 9.80 -5.60
CA ARG A 39 7.60 10.74 -6.64
C ARG A 39 8.84 10.22 -7.36
N LYS A 40 9.83 9.79 -6.61
CA LYS A 40 11.10 9.28 -7.14
C LYS A 40 10.91 8.01 -7.96
N ILE A 41 10.13 7.03 -7.47
CA ILE A 41 9.94 5.73 -8.13
C ILE A 41 9.11 5.89 -9.41
N LEU A 42 8.11 6.74 -9.38
CA LEU A 42 7.25 7.00 -10.55
C LEU A 42 7.83 8.04 -11.51
N GLU A 43 8.95 8.70 -11.14
CA GLU A 43 9.58 9.79 -11.91
C GLU A 43 8.60 10.93 -12.21
N ILE A 44 7.76 11.27 -11.20
CA ILE A 44 6.78 12.37 -11.27
C ILE A 44 7.03 13.30 -10.09
N ASP A 45 7.82 14.34 -10.29
CA ASP A 45 8.29 15.24 -9.23
C ASP A 45 7.17 16.01 -8.53
N ASP A 46 6.11 16.34 -9.26
CA ASP A 46 4.96 17.10 -8.79
C ASP A 46 3.75 16.21 -8.40
N LEU A 47 3.94 14.89 -8.31
CA LEU A 47 2.87 13.98 -7.90
C LEU A 47 2.28 14.40 -6.55
N SER A 48 0.98 14.64 -6.53
CA SER A 48 0.24 14.95 -5.31
C SER A 48 0.04 13.68 -4.50
N VAL A 49 0.71 13.59 -3.36
CA VAL A 49 0.65 12.42 -2.46
C VAL A 49 0.45 12.91 -1.03
N THR A 50 -0.48 12.30 -0.34
CA THR A 50 -0.63 12.41 1.11
C THR A 50 -0.81 11.03 1.72
N ALA A 51 -0.34 10.85 2.93
CA ALA A 51 -0.45 9.59 3.64
C ALA A 51 -0.73 9.83 5.12
N THR A 52 -1.41 8.88 5.74
CA THR A 52 -1.47 8.76 7.19
C THR A 52 -1.03 7.35 7.56
N CYS A 53 0.09 7.25 8.26
CA CYS A 53 0.65 5.98 8.67
C CYS A 53 0.06 5.51 9.99
N VAL A 54 -0.51 4.31 10.01
CA VAL A 54 -1.20 3.74 11.16
C VAL A 54 -0.59 2.40 11.55
N ARG A 55 -0.25 2.25 12.83
CA ARG A 55 0.11 0.93 13.38
C ARG A 55 -1.15 0.18 13.77
N VAL A 56 -1.25 -1.06 13.30
CA VAL A 56 -2.36 -1.98 13.60
C VAL A 56 -1.80 -3.29 14.17
N PRO A 57 -2.59 -4.08 14.92
CA PRO A 57 -2.13 -5.32 15.57
C PRO A 57 -2.03 -6.48 14.55
N VAL A 58 -1.13 -6.34 13.60
CA VAL A 58 -0.79 -7.35 12.58
C VAL A 58 0.61 -7.87 12.87
N TYR A 59 0.79 -9.19 12.90
CA TYR A 59 2.09 -9.80 13.20
C TYR A 59 3.10 -9.63 12.07
N THR A 60 2.65 -9.80 10.83
CA THR A 60 3.50 -9.75 9.64
C THR A 60 2.74 -9.12 8.48
N GLY A 61 3.44 -8.34 7.68
CA GLY A 61 2.90 -7.72 6.49
C GLY A 61 2.49 -6.26 6.67
N HIS A 62 2.43 -5.58 5.55
CA HIS A 62 1.90 -4.22 5.43
C HIS A 62 0.67 -4.21 4.54
N SER A 63 -0.23 -3.28 4.79
CA SER A 63 -1.38 -3.05 3.93
C SER A 63 -1.55 -1.56 3.67
N LEU A 64 -2.07 -1.24 2.49
CA LEU A 64 -2.40 0.13 2.10
C LEU A 64 -3.81 0.19 1.53
N ALA A 65 -4.58 1.17 1.99
CA ALA A 65 -5.77 1.62 1.31
C ALA A 65 -5.36 2.81 0.44
N ILE A 66 -5.57 2.70 -0.86
CA ILE A 66 -5.11 3.70 -1.84
C ILE A 66 -6.31 4.26 -2.58
N THR A 67 -6.34 5.59 -2.70
CA THR A 67 -7.16 6.31 -3.66
C THR A 67 -6.23 6.98 -4.65
N ALA A 68 -6.35 6.64 -5.93
CA ALA A 68 -5.52 7.18 -6.99
C ALA A 68 -6.39 7.90 -8.01
N GLY A 69 -6.07 9.18 -8.28
CA GLY A 69 -6.66 9.97 -9.36
C GLY A 69 -5.78 9.92 -10.61
N PHE A 70 -6.40 9.79 -11.78
CA PHE A 70 -5.71 9.71 -13.06
C PHE A 70 -6.09 10.88 -13.97
N GLN A 71 -5.15 11.34 -14.79
CA GLN A 71 -5.41 12.38 -15.79
C GLN A 71 -6.39 11.90 -16.87
N ASN A 72 -6.29 10.65 -17.26
CA ASN A 72 -7.14 10.04 -18.29
C ASN A 72 -8.22 9.14 -17.67
N PRO A 73 -9.37 9.01 -18.31
CA PRO A 73 -10.41 8.08 -17.86
C PRO A 73 -9.89 6.65 -17.73
N ILE A 74 -10.17 6.03 -16.61
CA ILE A 74 -9.84 4.64 -16.34
C ILE A 74 -11.00 3.95 -15.63
N THR A 75 -11.20 2.68 -15.93
CA THR A 75 -12.22 1.86 -15.27
C THR A 75 -11.59 0.89 -14.30
N ALA A 76 -12.34 0.49 -13.26
CA ALA A 76 -11.91 -0.54 -12.33
C ALA A 76 -11.58 -1.87 -13.04
N GLN A 77 -12.31 -2.20 -14.12
CA GLN A 77 -12.03 -3.39 -14.93
C GLN A 77 -10.69 -3.25 -15.64
N ARG A 78 -10.39 -2.09 -16.23
CA ARG A 78 -9.10 -1.86 -16.89
C ARG A 78 -7.93 -1.97 -15.91
N VAL A 79 -8.09 -1.49 -14.68
CA VAL A 79 -7.05 -1.66 -13.63
C VAL A 79 -6.86 -3.14 -13.29
N LYS A 80 -7.94 -3.92 -13.16
CA LYS A 80 -7.84 -5.38 -12.94
C LYS A 80 -7.12 -6.06 -14.10
N ASP A 81 -7.45 -5.72 -15.34
CA ASP A 81 -6.83 -6.31 -16.53
C ASP A 81 -5.32 -6.00 -16.59
N ILE A 82 -4.92 -4.79 -16.21
CA ILE A 82 -3.49 -4.41 -16.14
C ILE A 82 -2.79 -5.22 -15.04
N LEU A 83 -3.34 -5.24 -13.84
CA LEU A 83 -2.71 -5.88 -12.69
C LEU A 83 -2.66 -7.40 -12.80
N SER A 84 -3.61 -8.03 -13.51
CA SER A 84 -3.60 -9.48 -13.75
C SER A 84 -2.41 -9.95 -14.62
N ASN A 85 -1.78 -9.05 -15.36
CA ASN A 85 -0.61 -9.33 -16.19
C ASN A 85 0.72 -9.06 -15.47
N VAL A 86 0.70 -8.63 -14.20
CA VAL A 86 1.89 -8.37 -13.40
C VAL A 86 2.22 -9.58 -12.55
N SER A 87 3.34 -10.23 -12.83
CA SER A 87 3.76 -11.49 -12.16
C SER A 87 3.91 -11.38 -10.64
N ALA A 88 4.19 -10.18 -10.14
CA ALA A 88 4.34 -9.93 -8.70
C ALA A 88 3.03 -9.59 -7.98
N VAL A 89 1.89 -9.62 -8.69
CA VAL A 89 0.56 -9.26 -8.17
C VAL A 89 -0.40 -10.43 -8.28
N VAL A 90 -1.17 -10.65 -7.23
CA VAL A 90 -2.31 -11.58 -7.24
C VAL A 90 -3.57 -10.77 -6.94
N LEU A 91 -4.55 -10.86 -7.85
CA LEU A 91 -5.86 -10.26 -7.61
C LEU A 91 -6.65 -11.10 -6.61
N GLU A 92 -7.15 -10.45 -5.57
CA GLU A 92 -7.91 -11.07 -4.49
C GLU A 92 -9.08 -10.17 -4.12
N ASP A 93 -10.26 -10.73 -3.90
CA ASP A 93 -11.43 -9.92 -3.56
C ASP A 93 -11.21 -9.13 -2.25
N ILE A 94 -10.65 -9.80 -1.25
CA ILE A 94 -10.36 -9.22 0.06
C ILE A 94 -8.92 -9.57 0.46
N PRO A 95 -7.93 -8.73 0.07
CA PRO A 95 -6.54 -8.90 0.50
C PRO A 95 -6.41 -8.76 2.01
N THR A 96 -5.66 -9.67 2.63
CA THR A 96 -5.41 -9.61 4.08
C THR A 96 -3.95 -9.86 4.39
N PRO A 97 -3.40 -9.26 5.47
CA PRO A 97 -2.05 -9.56 5.93
C PRO A 97 -1.81 -11.05 6.19
N LEU A 98 -2.83 -11.76 6.67
CA LEU A 98 -2.73 -13.20 6.92
C LEU A 98 -2.45 -14.00 5.62
N LYS A 99 -3.03 -13.61 4.49
CA LYS A 99 -2.80 -14.24 3.20
C LYS A 99 -1.44 -13.88 2.60
N SER A 100 -0.97 -12.67 2.83
CA SER A 100 0.28 -12.17 2.25
C SER A 100 1.52 -12.55 3.08
N ALA A 101 1.35 -12.92 4.35
CA ALA A 101 2.47 -13.31 5.21
C ALA A 101 3.17 -14.58 4.70
N GLY A 102 4.48 -14.51 4.51
CA GLY A 102 5.33 -15.63 4.09
C GLY A 102 5.29 -15.98 2.60
N VAL A 103 4.55 -15.23 1.78
CA VAL A 103 4.47 -15.45 0.32
C VAL A 103 5.02 -14.26 -0.46
N ASP A 104 5.39 -14.48 -1.72
CA ASP A 104 6.12 -13.51 -2.54
C ASP A 104 5.23 -12.42 -3.17
N PRO A 105 4.04 -12.73 -3.71
CA PRO A 105 3.24 -11.72 -4.40
C PRO A 105 2.59 -10.72 -3.44
N THR A 106 2.32 -9.53 -3.97
CA THR A 106 1.42 -8.57 -3.34
C THR A 106 -0.02 -8.89 -3.75
N PHE A 107 -0.91 -9.02 -2.78
CA PHE A 107 -2.33 -9.19 -3.03
C PHE A 107 -2.99 -7.83 -3.20
N VAL A 108 -3.75 -7.66 -4.28
CA VAL A 108 -4.47 -6.43 -4.59
C VAL A 108 -5.94 -6.73 -4.81
N GLY A 109 -6.80 -5.96 -4.19
CA GLY A 109 -8.23 -6.15 -4.32
C GLY A 109 -9.03 -4.91 -3.93
N ARG A 110 -10.33 -5.09 -3.73
CA ARG A 110 -11.25 -3.97 -3.45
C ARG A 110 -11.20 -2.88 -4.53
N ILE A 111 -10.80 -3.23 -5.76
CA ILE A 111 -10.66 -2.30 -6.89
C ILE A 111 -12.05 -1.83 -7.31
N ARG A 112 -12.30 -0.54 -7.21
CA ARG A 112 -13.58 0.09 -7.50
C ARG A 112 -13.40 1.55 -7.91
N PRO A 113 -14.35 2.15 -8.64
CA PRO A 113 -14.34 3.58 -8.92
C PRO A 113 -14.34 4.40 -7.61
N ASP A 114 -13.68 5.52 -7.65
CA ASP A 114 -13.82 6.55 -6.59
C ASP A 114 -15.09 7.36 -6.85
N THR A 115 -15.69 7.88 -5.78
CA THR A 115 -16.93 8.66 -5.87
C THR A 115 -16.71 10.16 -5.75
N VAL A 116 -15.48 10.59 -5.51
CA VAL A 116 -15.11 12.00 -5.27
C VAL A 116 -14.17 12.51 -6.37
N LEU A 117 -13.13 11.73 -6.67
CA LEU A 117 -12.15 12.09 -7.70
C LEU A 117 -12.67 11.67 -9.08
N GLU A 118 -12.70 12.61 -10.01
CA GLU A 118 -12.87 12.28 -11.42
C GLU A 118 -11.72 11.36 -11.87
N ASN A 119 -12.04 10.29 -12.60
CA ASN A 119 -11.07 9.24 -12.96
C ASN A 119 -10.35 8.61 -11.76
N GLY A 120 -11.00 8.60 -10.59
CA GLY A 120 -10.44 8.02 -9.37
C GLY A 120 -10.69 6.52 -9.25
N ILE A 121 -9.70 5.80 -8.71
CA ILE A 121 -9.79 4.38 -8.38
C ILE A 121 -9.39 4.18 -6.93
N ASN A 122 -10.22 3.45 -6.21
CA ASN A 122 -9.90 2.93 -4.89
C ASN A 122 -9.44 1.48 -4.99
N LEU A 123 -8.42 1.13 -4.24
CA LEU A 123 -7.95 -0.26 -4.11
C LEU A 123 -7.36 -0.49 -2.72
N PHE A 124 -7.20 -1.75 -2.38
CA PHE A 124 -6.50 -2.17 -1.17
C PHE A 124 -5.45 -3.20 -1.54
N LEU A 125 -4.28 -3.08 -0.94
CA LEU A 125 -3.22 -4.06 -1.12
C LEU A 125 -2.68 -4.58 0.22
N SER A 126 -2.13 -5.80 0.19
CA SER A 126 -1.42 -6.40 1.31
C SER A 126 -0.23 -7.21 0.80
N GLY A 127 0.92 -7.04 1.42
CA GLY A 127 2.17 -7.70 1.05
C GLY A 127 3.03 -8.02 2.26
N ASP A 128 3.91 -9.01 2.13
CA ASP A 128 4.92 -9.32 3.13
C ASP A 128 6.05 -8.28 3.06
N ASN A 129 6.22 -7.56 4.16
CA ASN A 129 7.18 -6.46 4.27
C ASN A 129 8.65 -6.91 4.30
N LEU A 130 8.92 -8.17 4.63
CA LEU A 130 10.26 -8.74 4.63
C LEU A 130 10.65 -9.37 3.28
N ARG A 131 9.65 -9.76 2.48
CA ARG A 131 9.83 -10.38 1.16
C ARG A 131 9.70 -9.34 0.05
N LYS A 132 8.52 -9.16 -0.51
CA LYS A 132 8.28 -8.18 -1.60
C LYS A 132 8.57 -6.74 -1.16
N GLY A 133 8.34 -6.40 0.10
CA GLY A 133 8.67 -5.08 0.65
C GLY A 133 10.17 -4.83 0.90
N ALA A 134 11.04 -5.85 0.80
CA ALA A 134 12.46 -5.71 1.10
C ALA A 134 13.34 -6.63 0.24
N ALA A 135 13.82 -7.74 0.79
CA ALA A 135 14.87 -8.58 0.19
C ALA A 135 14.50 -9.16 -1.17
N LEU A 136 13.29 -9.69 -1.33
CA LEU A 136 12.83 -10.26 -2.60
C LEU A 136 12.79 -9.20 -3.70
N ASN A 137 12.31 -7.99 -3.39
CA ASN A 137 12.24 -6.91 -4.37
C ASN A 137 13.62 -6.48 -4.86
N ALA A 138 14.61 -6.44 -3.97
CA ALA A 138 15.99 -6.13 -4.35
C ALA A 138 16.58 -7.20 -5.30
N ILE A 139 16.30 -8.49 -5.04
CA ILE A 139 16.72 -9.60 -5.91
C ILE A 139 16.04 -9.49 -7.27
N GLN A 140 14.74 -9.25 -7.32
CA GLN A 140 13.99 -9.11 -8.58
C GLN A 140 14.46 -7.92 -9.42
N ILE A 141 14.83 -6.80 -8.79
CA ILE A 141 15.44 -5.66 -9.49
C ILE A 141 16.79 -6.06 -10.07
N ALA A 142 17.62 -6.78 -9.32
CA ALA A 142 18.91 -7.26 -9.82
C ALA A 142 18.76 -8.23 -11.01
N GLU A 143 17.77 -9.13 -10.98
CA GLU A 143 17.47 -10.05 -12.09
C GLU A 143 17.09 -9.28 -13.37
N LEU A 144 16.31 -8.19 -13.26
CA LEU A 144 15.96 -7.34 -14.41
C LEU A 144 17.17 -6.61 -15.02
N LEU A 145 18.21 -6.35 -14.23
CA LEU A 145 19.44 -5.71 -14.72
C LEU A 145 20.39 -6.69 -15.40
N LEU A 146 20.18 -8.00 -15.19
CA LEU A 146 21.03 -9.06 -15.76
C LEU A 146 20.39 -9.74 -16.98
N SER A 147 19.13 -9.44 -17.28
CA SER A 147 18.38 -9.96 -18.44
C SER A 147 18.48 -9.01 -19.63
#